data_08901d164b5b78a1a67b249824a017fe
#
_entry.id   08901d164b5b78a1a67b249824a017fe
#
_cell.length_a   1.000
_cell.length_b   1.000
_cell.length_c   1.000
_cell.angle_alpha   90.00
_cell.angle_beta   90.00
_cell.angle_gamma   90.00
#
_symmetry.space_group_name_H-M   'P 1'
#
loop_
_entity.id
_entity.type
_entity.pdbx_description
1 polymer ?
#
loop_
_entity_poly.entity_id
_entity_poly.type
_entity_poly.pdbx_seq_one_letter_code
_entity_poly.pdbx_strand_id
1 'polypeptide(L)' 'MILVESHERLVTINGRSYWVYVDEYKTIWSIYCKRVGNTLCSASDWRYKKSKFKDIDSVVERFINEVKERL' A
#
# COMPACT_ATOMS: atom_id res chain seq x y z
N MET A 1 -16.86 5.22 6.75
CA MET A 1 -15.75 4.59 7.48
C MET A 1 -14.80 5.68 7.95
N ILE A 2 -14.36 5.62 9.20
CA ILE A 2 -13.51 6.68 9.78
C ILE A 2 -12.05 6.29 9.61
N LEU A 3 -11.25 7.19 9.02
CA LEU A 3 -9.82 7.02 8.88
C LEU A 3 -9.14 7.13 10.25
N VAL A 4 -8.34 6.13 10.62
CA VAL A 4 -7.57 6.13 11.86
C VAL A 4 -6.25 6.86 11.67
N GLU A 5 -5.49 6.47 10.63
CA GLU A 5 -4.19 7.07 10.34
C GLU A 5 -3.80 6.80 8.88
N SER A 6 -3.03 7.71 8.30
CA SER A 6 -2.43 7.53 6.98
C SER A 6 -0.94 7.33 7.12
N HIS A 7 -0.40 6.38 6.38
CA HIS A 7 1.03 6.05 6.39
C HIS A 7 1.60 6.15 4.99
N GLU A 8 2.89 6.48 4.90
CA GLU A 8 3.64 6.53 3.64
C GLU A 8 4.92 5.74 3.77
N ARG A 9 5.28 5.01 2.72
CA ARG A 9 6.55 4.28 2.66
C ARG A 9 7.16 4.44 1.27
N LEU A 10 8.45 4.74 1.23
CA LEU A 10 9.21 4.74 -0.02
C LEU A 10 9.80 3.35 -0.21
N VAL A 11 9.47 2.71 -1.32
CA VAL A 11 9.91 1.35 -1.60
C VAL A 11 10.47 1.24 -3.01
N THR A 12 11.28 0.20 -3.24
CA THR A 12 11.76 -0.14 -4.58
C THR A 12 11.11 -1.43 -5.03
N ILE A 13 10.44 -1.38 -6.19
CA ILE A 13 9.78 -2.53 -6.79
C ILE A 13 10.27 -2.66 -8.22
N ASN A 14 10.83 -3.83 -8.57
CA ASN A 14 11.36 -4.08 -9.92
C ASN A 14 12.37 -3.02 -10.38
N GLY A 15 13.22 -2.55 -9.46
CA GLY A 15 14.26 -1.56 -9.75
C GLY A 15 13.76 -0.12 -9.86
N ARG A 16 12.51 0.14 -9.56
CA ARG A 16 11.90 1.48 -9.62
C ARG A 16 11.39 1.90 -8.25
N SER A 17 11.45 3.20 -7.98
CA SER A 17 10.97 3.75 -6.69
C SER A 17 9.50 4.06 -6.75
N TYR A 18 8.80 3.69 -5.70
CA TYR A 18 7.36 3.94 -5.53
C TYR A 18 7.07 4.48 -4.14
N TRP A 19 6.08 5.36 -4.06
CA TRP A 19 5.45 5.73 -2.80
C TRP A 19 4.28 4.79 -2.56
N VAL A 20 4.29 4.10 -1.44
CA VAL A 20 3.17 3.27 -0.99
C VAL A 20 2.41 4.04 0.07
N TYR A 21 1.13 4.25 -0.17
CA TYR A 21 0.23 4.96 0.75
C TYR A 21 -0.72 3.95 1.37
N VAL A 22 -0.78 3.95 2.69
CA VAL A 22 -1.65 3.05 3.44
C VAL A 22 -2.60 3.87 4.29
N ASP A 23 -3.89 3.73 4.04
CA ASP A 23 -4.92 4.33 4.86
C ASP A 23 -5.44 3.29 5.85
N GLU A 24 -5.21 3.56 7.11
CA GLU A 24 -5.63 2.66 8.19
C GLU A 24 -7.03 3.01 8.65
N TYR A 25 -7.93 2.02 8.55
CA TYR A 25 -9.29 2.12 9.07
C TYR A 25 -9.46 1.13 10.24
N LYS A 26 -10.59 1.17 10.90
CA LYS A 26 -10.81 0.33 12.09
C LYS A 26 -10.68 -1.18 11.80
N THR A 27 -11.15 -1.61 10.64
CA THR A 27 -11.22 -3.05 10.30
C THR A 27 -10.43 -3.43 9.05
N ILE A 28 -9.99 -2.46 8.26
CA ILE A 28 -9.28 -2.72 7.02
C ILE A 28 -8.10 -1.78 6.83
N TRP A 29 -7.20 -2.18 5.93
CA TRP A 29 -6.14 -1.35 5.36
C TRP A 29 -6.47 -1.12 3.89
N SER A 30 -6.44 0.13 3.44
CA SER A 30 -6.58 0.49 2.03
C SER A 30 -5.22 0.96 1.51
N ILE A 31 -4.72 0.34 0.44
CA ILE A 31 -3.35 0.59 -0.03
C ILE A 31 -3.35 0.93 -1.51
N TYR A 32 -2.51 1.89 -1.86
CA TYR A 32 -2.19 2.17 -3.26
C TYR A 32 -0.74 2.62 -3.37
N CYS A 33 -0.20 2.58 -4.58
CA CYS A 33 1.16 3.08 -4.82
C CYS A 33 1.22 3.95 -6.06
N LYS A 34 2.21 4.87 -6.04
CA LYS A 34 2.50 5.77 -7.17
C LYS A 34 3.99 5.69 -7.46
N ARG A 35 4.35 5.61 -8.74
CA ARG A 35 5.75 5.69 -9.14
C ARG A 35 6.27 7.09 -8.88
N VAL A 36 7.48 7.21 -8.33
CA VAL A 36 8.12 8.50 -8.10
C VAL A 36 8.24 9.25 -9.42
N GLY A 37 7.80 10.51 -9.44
CA GLY A 37 7.80 11.34 -10.63
C GLY A 37 6.59 11.17 -11.54
N ASN A 38 5.67 10.25 -11.21
CA ASN A 38 4.45 10.02 -11.98
C ASN A 38 3.24 10.54 -11.21
N THR A 39 2.31 11.19 -11.92
CA THR A 39 1.09 11.72 -11.31
C THR A 39 -0.04 10.69 -11.23
N LEU A 40 0.05 9.61 -12.01
CA LEU A 40 -0.97 8.56 -12.04
C LEU A 40 -0.65 7.48 -11.02
N CYS A 41 -1.69 6.91 -10.41
CA CYS A 41 -1.53 5.79 -9.51
C CYS A 41 -1.10 4.54 -10.28
N SER A 42 -0.03 3.89 -9.81
CA SER A 42 0.47 2.66 -10.42
C SER A 42 -0.39 1.46 -10.03
N ALA A 43 -0.90 1.46 -8.80
CA ALA A 43 -1.85 0.47 -8.31
C ALA A 43 -2.68 1.11 -7.21
N SER A 44 -3.98 0.90 -7.22
CA SER A 44 -4.91 1.52 -6.27
C SER A 44 -6.01 0.55 -5.85
N ASP A 45 -6.71 0.92 -4.77
CA ASP A 45 -7.90 0.21 -4.25
C ASP A 45 -7.65 -1.22 -3.77
N TRP A 46 -6.44 -1.52 -3.35
CA TRP A 46 -6.13 -2.78 -2.70
C TRP A 46 -6.55 -2.69 -1.24
N ARG A 47 -7.29 -3.69 -0.77
CA ARG A 47 -7.81 -3.72 0.60
C ARG A 47 -7.46 -5.02 1.29
N TYR A 48 -7.06 -4.91 2.56
CA TYR A 48 -6.70 -6.05 3.40
C TYR A 48 -7.41 -5.95 4.73
N LYS A 49 -7.82 -7.08 5.28
CA LYS A 49 -8.49 -7.14 6.59
C LYS A 49 -7.47 -7.05 7.71
N LYS A 50 -7.73 -6.21 8.70
CA LYS A 50 -6.86 -6.08 9.88
C LYS A 50 -6.77 -7.36 10.69
N SER A 51 -7.77 -8.23 10.62
CA SER A 51 -7.73 -9.52 11.28
C SER A 51 -6.59 -10.42 10.78
N LYS A 52 -6.13 -10.22 9.53
CA LYS A 52 -5.04 -10.98 8.93
C LYS A 52 -3.70 -10.29 9.02
N PHE A 53 -3.68 -8.97 9.07
CA PHE A 53 -2.46 -8.17 9.09
C PHE A 53 -2.55 -7.15 10.23
N LYS A 54 -1.85 -7.40 11.33
CA LYS A 54 -1.98 -6.59 12.55
C LYS A 54 -1.13 -5.33 12.54
N ASP A 55 -0.11 -5.27 11.70
CA ASP A 55 0.75 -4.10 11.62
C ASP A 55 0.95 -3.65 10.17
N ILE A 56 1.42 -2.41 10.02
CA ILE A 56 1.61 -1.81 8.71
C ILE A 56 2.69 -2.51 7.89
N ASP A 57 3.77 -2.93 8.52
CA ASP A 57 4.88 -3.56 7.80
C ASP A 57 4.45 -4.87 7.14
N SER A 58 3.65 -5.67 7.82
CA SER A 58 3.11 -6.92 7.29
C SER A 58 2.20 -6.68 6.08
N VAL A 59 1.32 -5.69 6.17
CA VAL A 59 0.39 -5.41 5.08
C VAL A 59 1.10 -4.80 3.87
N VAL A 60 2.09 -3.95 4.09
CA VAL A 60 2.89 -3.37 3.00
C VAL A 60 3.67 -4.47 2.28
N GLU A 61 4.29 -5.38 3.02
CA GLU A 61 5.02 -6.51 2.44
C GLU A 61 4.11 -7.38 1.57
N ARG A 62 2.93 -7.70 2.07
CA ARG A 62 1.94 -8.49 1.31
C ARG A 62 1.51 -7.76 0.04
N PHE A 63 1.24 -6.47 0.15
CA PHE A 63 0.87 -5.64 -1.00
C PHE A 63 1.95 -5.67 -2.08
N ILE A 64 3.22 -5.44 -1.69
CA ILE A 64 4.32 -5.45 -2.64
C ILE A 64 4.43 -6.80 -3.34
N ASN A 65 4.33 -7.89 -2.60
CA ASN A 65 4.40 -9.23 -3.18
C ASN A 65 3.29 -9.52 -4.19
N GLU A 66 2.10 -8.97 -3.97
CA GLU A 66 0.97 -9.18 -4.87
C GLU A 66 0.99 -8.23 -6.07
N VAL A 67 1.42 -6.99 -5.88
CA VAL A 67 1.33 -5.96 -6.92
C VAL A 67 2.53 -5.94 -7.86
N LYS A 68 3.69 -6.44 -7.42
CA LYS A 68 4.93 -6.36 -8.21
C LYS A 68 4.84 -7.01 -9.58
N GLU A 69 3.98 -8.00 -9.73
CA GLU A 69 3.78 -8.68 -11.01
C GLU A 69 2.98 -7.85 -12.00
N ARG A 70 2.32 -6.80 -11.52
CA ARG A 70 1.50 -5.91 -12.34
C ARG A 70 2.19 -4.58 -12.66
N LEU A 71 3.35 -4.35 -12.10
CA LEU A 71 4.09 -3.10 -12.28
C LEU A 71 5.25 -3.19 -13.27
#